data_5caeb6d9b81a8194e6e877b21f7cb2d8
#
_entry.id   5caeb6d9b81a8194e6e877b21f7cb2d8
#
_cell.length_a   1.000
_cell.length_b   1.000
_cell.length_c   1.000
_cell.angle_alpha   90.00
_cell.angle_beta   90.00
_cell.angle_gamma   90.00
#
_symmetry.space_group_name_H-M   'P 1'
#
loop_
_entity.id
_entity.type
_entity.pdbx_description
1 polymer ?
#
loop_
_entity_poly.entity_id
_entity_poly.type
_entity_poly.pdbx_seq_one_letter_code
_entity_poly.pdbx_strand_id
1 'polypeptide(L)'
;MGRFVNPDNSAFQVALNSEIYVDKTGLIEQINKVLDTSDSYICNSRPRRFGKSITANMLTAYYSKGCDSEAMFSGLAIGQAKDFKQHLNKYDVIHMDVQWFLSNAGDADDVVSYITKNILEELQILYPEQIGDGNLTLPDALSRIKASTGQKFIVIIDEWDVLIRDESANKKVQEDYINFLRGMFKGTEPTKYIQLAYLTGILPIKREKTESALNNFDEYTMLDAQELAPYIGFTENEVKELCKKYNRDFEQVKRWYDGYLLEEEQVYNPKAVVSLMMKGKYKSYWSDTGSYKVIVPLINMDFDGLKTAIIEMLSGTSVKVETSSFENDTSSLTCKDDVLTYLIHLGYLGYDQEKEMAFIPNEEIRQELGKVVKFCIYSEARI
;
A
#
# COMPACT_ATOMS: atom_id res chain seq x y z
N MET A 1 -10.18 23.02 -8.09
CA MET A 1 -9.29 21.84 -8.05
C MET A 1 -8.07 22.21 -7.27
N GLY A 2 -7.79 21.49 -6.21
CA GLY A 2 -6.57 21.61 -5.42
C GLY A 2 -5.55 20.53 -5.81
N ARG A 3 -4.38 20.58 -5.19
CA ARG A 3 -3.33 19.56 -5.34
C ARG A 3 -3.62 18.35 -4.44
N PHE A 4 -4.18 18.60 -3.26
CA PHE A 4 -4.46 17.62 -2.21
C PHE A 4 -5.95 17.53 -1.90
N VAL A 5 -6.69 18.62 -2.04
CA VAL A 5 -8.15 18.66 -1.84
C VAL A 5 -8.84 18.74 -3.19
N ASN A 6 -9.66 17.75 -3.48
CA ASN A 6 -10.32 17.58 -4.77
C ASN A 6 -9.33 17.61 -5.96
N PRO A 7 -8.29 16.75 -5.96
CA PRO A 7 -7.35 16.65 -7.06
C PRO A 7 -8.07 16.26 -8.37
N ASP A 8 -7.39 16.49 -9.49
CA ASP A 8 -7.85 16.07 -10.80
C ASP A 8 -7.57 14.56 -11.06
N ASN A 9 -7.97 14.08 -12.24
CA ASN A 9 -7.83 12.69 -12.65
C ASN A 9 -6.56 12.40 -13.47
N SER A 10 -5.67 13.38 -13.64
CA SER A 10 -4.50 13.28 -14.51
C SER A 10 -3.55 12.15 -14.14
N ALA A 11 -3.36 11.91 -12.84
CA ALA A 11 -2.49 10.84 -12.34
C ALA A 11 -3.00 9.44 -12.72
N PHE A 12 -4.31 9.21 -12.69
CA PHE A 12 -4.88 7.95 -13.15
C PHE A 12 -4.89 7.86 -14.70
N GLN A 13 -5.07 8.97 -15.40
CA GLN A 13 -4.97 9.02 -16.86
C GLN A 13 -3.58 8.55 -17.36
N VAL A 14 -2.51 8.88 -16.63
CA VAL A 14 -1.15 8.38 -16.96
C VAL A 14 -1.08 6.85 -16.89
N ALA A 15 -1.75 6.23 -15.92
CA ALA A 15 -1.81 4.77 -15.84
C ALA A 15 -2.60 4.16 -17.01
N LEU A 16 -3.73 4.76 -17.38
CA LEU A 16 -4.55 4.32 -18.52
C LEU A 16 -3.83 4.47 -19.86
N ASN A 17 -2.95 5.44 -20.00
CA ASN A 17 -2.15 5.67 -21.22
C ASN A 17 -1.00 4.64 -21.37
N SER A 18 -0.76 3.82 -20.36
CA SER A 18 0.31 2.80 -20.41
C SER A 18 -0.02 1.72 -21.45
N GLU A 19 0.99 1.21 -22.15
CA GLU A 19 0.82 0.14 -23.16
C GLU A 19 0.16 -1.13 -22.56
N ILE A 20 0.46 -1.40 -21.30
CA ILE A 20 -0.18 -2.46 -20.51
C ILE A 20 -0.85 -1.82 -19.31
N TYR A 21 -2.16 -1.75 -19.35
CA TYR A 21 -3.03 -1.47 -18.23
C TYR A 21 -3.93 -2.68 -18.00
N VAL A 22 -4.03 -3.12 -16.75
CA VAL A 22 -4.97 -4.17 -16.34
C VAL A 22 -6.03 -3.53 -15.45
N ASP A 23 -7.28 -3.71 -15.82
CA ASP A 23 -8.41 -3.06 -15.16
C ASP A 23 -8.65 -3.65 -13.76
N LYS A 24 -8.50 -2.79 -12.76
CA LYS A 24 -8.76 -3.08 -11.34
C LYS A 24 -9.90 -2.26 -10.77
N THR A 25 -10.69 -1.61 -11.64
CA THR A 25 -11.78 -0.72 -11.20
C THR A 25 -12.92 -1.47 -10.50
N GLY A 26 -12.97 -2.81 -10.59
CA GLY A 26 -13.86 -3.62 -9.75
C GLY A 26 -13.65 -3.42 -8.24
N LEU A 27 -12.48 -2.97 -7.80
CA LEU A 27 -12.24 -2.55 -6.42
C LEU A 27 -13.22 -1.46 -5.96
N ILE A 28 -13.52 -0.51 -6.84
CA ILE A 28 -14.43 0.61 -6.55
C ILE A 28 -15.81 0.08 -6.15
N GLU A 29 -16.29 -0.98 -6.81
CA GLU A 29 -17.59 -1.59 -6.47
C GLU A 29 -17.59 -2.19 -5.06
N GLN A 30 -16.45 -2.77 -4.61
CA GLN A 30 -16.34 -3.25 -3.22
C GLN A 30 -16.34 -2.07 -2.24
N ILE A 31 -15.57 -1.03 -2.52
CA ILE A 31 -15.48 0.16 -1.67
C ILE A 31 -16.81 0.92 -1.62
N ASN A 32 -17.55 1.00 -2.72
CA ASN A 32 -18.88 1.64 -2.71
C ASN A 32 -19.85 1.01 -1.71
N LYS A 33 -19.73 -0.30 -1.44
CA LYS A 33 -20.59 -1.02 -0.48
C LYS A 33 -20.41 -0.57 0.97
N VAL A 34 -19.23 -0.08 1.31
CA VAL A 34 -18.87 0.30 2.68
C VAL A 34 -18.83 1.81 2.91
N LEU A 35 -19.12 2.62 1.88
CA LEU A 35 -19.18 4.08 2.04
C LEU A 35 -20.17 4.48 3.13
N ASP A 36 -19.72 5.32 4.07
CA ASP A 36 -20.53 5.84 5.19
C ASP A 36 -21.08 4.75 6.12
N THR A 37 -20.33 3.62 6.26
CA THR A 37 -20.65 2.52 7.19
C THR A 37 -19.58 2.40 8.25
N SER A 38 -19.72 1.44 9.20
CA SER A 38 -18.68 1.09 10.19
C SER A 38 -17.39 0.56 9.53
N ASP A 39 -17.48 -0.01 8.32
CA ASP A 39 -16.42 -0.72 7.61
C ASP A 39 -15.75 0.19 6.55
N SER A 40 -15.98 1.51 6.66
CA SER A 40 -15.48 2.51 5.71
C SER A 40 -14.00 2.92 5.92
N TYR A 41 -13.31 2.31 6.87
CA TYR A 41 -11.91 2.58 7.15
C TYR A 41 -11.06 1.38 6.72
N ILE A 42 -10.37 1.52 5.60
CA ILE A 42 -9.65 0.45 4.91
C ILE A 42 -8.15 0.73 4.90
N CYS A 43 -7.33 -0.23 5.35
CA CYS A 43 -5.88 -0.22 5.16
C CYS A 43 -5.48 -1.39 4.27
N ASN A 44 -5.05 -1.11 3.04
CA ASN A 44 -4.65 -2.12 2.08
C ASN A 44 -3.14 -2.11 1.83
N SER A 45 -2.46 -3.08 2.42
CA SER A 45 -0.99 -3.19 2.39
C SER A 45 -0.52 -4.26 1.42
N ARG A 46 0.39 -3.88 0.53
CA ARG A 46 1.01 -4.76 -0.47
C ARG A 46 2.49 -4.41 -0.66
N PRO A 47 3.32 -5.32 -1.12
CA PRO A 47 4.71 -5.04 -1.44
C PRO A 47 4.88 -3.90 -2.43
N ARG A 48 6.10 -3.42 -2.58
CA ARG A 48 6.42 -2.42 -3.60
C ARG A 48 6.05 -2.93 -5.00
N ARG A 49 5.54 -2.01 -5.86
CA ARG A 49 5.23 -2.27 -7.29
C ARG A 49 4.04 -3.17 -7.57
N PHE A 50 3.18 -3.40 -6.57
CA PHE A 50 1.90 -4.09 -6.75
C PHE A 50 0.79 -3.20 -7.29
N GLY A 51 1.03 -1.91 -7.50
CA GLY A 51 0.05 -1.00 -8.11
C GLY A 51 -0.71 -0.12 -7.10
N LYS A 52 -0.28 -0.05 -5.84
CA LYS A 52 -0.92 0.73 -4.76
C LYS A 52 -1.22 2.17 -5.13
N SER A 53 -0.22 2.92 -5.60
CA SER A 53 -0.40 4.33 -5.98
C SER A 53 -1.33 4.49 -7.19
N ILE A 54 -1.34 3.51 -8.12
CA ILE A 54 -2.31 3.51 -9.22
C ILE A 54 -3.72 3.36 -8.66
N THR A 55 -3.90 2.50 -7.65
CA THR A 55 -5.19 2.31 -6.96
C THR A 55 -5.62 3.59 -6.24
N ALA A 56 -4.74 4.24 -5.48
CA ALA A 56 -5.03 5.50 -4.80
C ALA A 56 -5.44 6.59 -5.82
N ASN A 57 -4.73 6.71 -6.94
CA ASN A 57 -5.05 7.63 -8.02
C ASN A 57 -6.38 7.29 -8.72
N MET A 58 -6.68 6.00 -8.90
CA MET A 58 -7.95 5.51 -9.44
C MET A 58 -9.14 5.92 -8.57
N LEU A 59 -9.03 5.67 -7.25
CA LEU A 59 -10.07 6.06 -6.30
C LEU A 59 -10.26 7.58 -6.28
N THR A 60 -9.17 8.36 -6.30
CA THR A 60 -9.22 9.82 -6.39
C THR A 60 -9.93 10.27 -7.66
N ALA A 61 -9.55 9.74 -8.82
CA ALA A 61 -10.17 10.08 -10.10
C ALA A 61 -11.67 9.75 -10.15
N TYR A 62 -12.07 8.67 -9.47
CA TYR A 62 -13.47 8.25 -9.43
C TYR A 62 -14.30 9.09 -8.47
N TYR A 63 -13.82 9.33 -7.25
CA TYR A 63 -14.64 9.97 -6.21
C TYR A 63 -14.58 11.51 -6.24
N SER A 64 -13.43 12.11 -6.61
CA SER A 64 -13.21 13.54 -6.47
C SER A 64 -14.19 14.38 -7.31
N LYS A 65 -14.91 15.28 -6.66
CA LYS A 65 -15.77 16.26 -7.34
C LYS A 65 -14.97 17.32 -8.13
N GLY A 66 -13.65 17.33 -7.99
CA GLY A 66 -12.74 18.11 -8.83
C GLY A 66 -12.51 17.52 -10.22
N CYS A 67 -13.08 16.34 -10.51
CA CYS A 67 -12.89 15.60 -11.75
C CYS A 67 -14.14 15.63 -12.65
N ASP A 68 -13.90 15.36 -13.94
CA ASP A 68 -14.89 14.88 -14.89
C ASP A 68 -14.32 13.59 -15.50
N SER A 69 -14.74 12.45 -14.97
CA SER A 69 -14.12 11.15 -15.25
C SER A 69 -15.08 10.14 -15.89
N GLU A 70 -16.29 10.53 -16.31
CA GLU A 70 -17.25 9.59 -16.89
C GLU A 70 -16.68 8.85 -18.11
N ALA A 71 -16.05 9.60 -19.03
CA ALA A 71 -15.44 9.01 -20.22
C ALA A 71 -14.27 8.05 -19.88
N MET A 72 -13.56 8.31 -18.79
CA MET A 72 -12.41 7.52 -18.33
C MET A 72 -12.86 6.15 -17.80
N PHE A 73 -13.96 6.09 -17.07
CA PHE A 73 -14.42 4.88 -16.38
C PHE A 73 -15.51 4.09 -17.11
N SER A 74 -16.24 4.71 -18.05
CA SER A 74 -17.39 4.08 -18.71
C SER A 74 -17.08 2.78 -19.46
N GLY A 75 -15.84 2.63 -19.96
CA GLY A 75 -15.37 1.44 -20.64
C GLY A 75 -14.70 0.40 -19.74
N LEU A 76 -14.56 0.67 -18.44
CA LEU A 76 -13.92 -0.19 -17.46
C LEU A 76 -14.96 -1.00 -16.67
N ALA A 77 -14.52 -1.95 -15.85
CA ALA A 77 -15.38 -2.84 -15.09
C ALA A 77 -16.39 -2.07 -14.24
N ILE A 78 -15.97 -1.03 -13.53
CA ILE A 78 -16.87 -0.18 -12.73
C ILE A 78 -17.94 0.50 -13.55
N GLY A 79 -17.69 0.81 -14.83
CA GLY A 79 -18.67 1.42 -15.73
C GLY A 79 -19.90 0.55 -15.97
N GLN A 80 -19.83 -0.76 -15.69
CA GLN A 80 -20.94 -1.71 -15.76
C GLN A 80 -21.69 -1.85 -14.42
N ALA A 81 -21.19 -1.28 -13.33
CA ALA A 81 -21.85 -1.34 -12.03
C ALA A 81 -23.10 -0.48 -11.99
N LYS A 82 -24.13 -0.95 -11.26
CA LYS A 82 -25.44 -0.26 -11.18
C LYS A 82 -25.33 1.11 -10.51
N ASP A 83 -24.39 1.26 -9.58
CA ASP A 83 -24.14 2.46 -8.78
C ASP A 83 -23.06 3.37 -9.37
N PHE A 84 -22.52 3.04 -10.56
CA PHE A 84 -21.43 3.77 -11.21
C PHE A 84 -21.60 5.30 -11.16
N LYS A 85 -22.73 5.80 -11.65
CA LYS A 85 -23.01 7.25 -11.69
C LYS A 85 -23.43 7.85 -10.35
N GLN A 86 -23.81 7.00 -9.38
CA GLN A 86 -24.23 7.46 -8.06
C GLN A 86 -23.07 8.07 -7.30
N HIS A 87 -21.88 7.51 -7.44
CA HIS A 87 -20.68 7.87 -6.68
C HIS A 87 -19.62 8.62 -7.49
N LEU A 88 -19.70 8.57 -8.84
CA LEU A 88 -18.71 9.18 -9.73
C LEU A 88 -18.65 10.69 -9.56
N ASN A 89 -17.50 11.20 -9.15
CA ASN A 89 -17.18 12.63 -8.98
C ASN A 89 -18.16 13.39 -8.05
N LYS A 90 -18.54 12.78 -6.94
CA LYS A 90 -19.55 13.34 -6.02
C LYS A 90 -18.99 13.85 -4.71
N TYR A 91 -17.74 13.54 -4.36
CA TYR A 91 -17.24 13.69 -3.00
C TYR A 91 -16.11 14.70 -2.88
N ASP A 92 -15.99 15.31 -1.70
CA ASP A 92 -14.76 15.98 -1.31
C ASP A 92 -13.70 14.93 -0.99
N VAL A 93 -12.63 14.92 -1.77
CA VAL A 93 -11.52 13.99 -1.61
C VAL A 93 -10.29 14.71 -1.12
N ILE A 94 -9.67 14.19 -0.06
CA ILE A 94 -8.33 14.59 0.39
C ILE A 94 -7.38 13.44 0.01
N HIS A 95 -6.40 13.71 -0.83
CA HIS A 95 -5.39 12.73 -1.25
C HIS A 95 -4.00 13.16 -0.76
N MET A 96 -3.37 12.31 0.03
CA MET A 96 -2.04 12.51 0.61
C MET A 96 -1.09 11.41 0.12
N ASP A 97 0.02 11.78 -0.53
CA ASP A 97 1.19 10.93 -0.72
C ASP A 97 2.22 11.28 0.34
N VAL A 98 2.34 10.45 1.37
CA VAL A 98 3.20 10.72 2.52
C VAL A 98 4.68 10.73 2.14
N GLN A 99 5.09 9.93 1.15
CA GLN A 99 6.46 9.95 0.63
C GLN A 99 6.78 11.30 -0.03
N TRP A 100 5.83 11.88 -0.77
CA TRP A 100 6.02 13.20 -1.37
C TRP A 100 6.15 14.28 -0.28
N PHE A 101 5.30 14.24 0.74
CA PHE A 101 5.35 15.18 1.87
C PHE A 101 6.69 15.07 2.62
N LEU A 102 7.14 13.85 2.94
CA LEU A 102 8.44 13.62 3.58
C LEU A 102 9.60 14.21 2.76
N SER A 103 9.57 14.01 1.45
CA SER A 103 10.63 14.51 0.55
C SER A 103 10.67 16.02 0.40
N ASN A 104 9.58 16.74 0.75
CA ASN A 104 9.42 18.18 0.53
C ASN A 104 9.26 19.00 1.83
N ALA A 105 9.18 18.38 2.98
CA ALA A 105 9.02 19.08 4.27
C ALA A 105 10.29 19.81 4.74
N GLY A 106 11.44 19.48 4.14
CA GLY A 106 12.75 20.04 4.58
C GLY A 106 13.38 19.22 5.70
N ASP A 107 12.67 18.95 6.78
CA ASP A 107 13.05 18.01 7.85
C ASP A 107 11.91 17.02 8.11
N ALA A 108 12.24 15.80 8.50
CA ALA A 108 11.25 14.76 8.86
C ALA A 108 10.38 15.22 10.05
N ASP A 109 10.93 15.99 10.99
CA ASP A 109 10.22 16.53 12.14
C ASP A 109 9.06 17.48 11.73
N ASP A 110 9.11 18.08 10.55
CA ASP A 110 8.13 19.03 10.05
C ASP A 110 7.01 18.40 9.21
N VAL A 111 7.08 17.12 8.90
CA VAL A 111 6.16 16.46 7.95
C VAL A 111 4.69 16.63 8.31
N VAL A 112 4.31 16.39 9.57
CA VAL A 112 2.92 16.53 10.03
C VAL A 112 2.43 17.97 9.90
N SER A 113 3.26 18.93 10.29
CA SER A 113 2.97 20.35 10.16
C SER A 113 2.84 20.76 8.69
N TYR A 114 3.71 20.22 7.81
CA TYR A 114 3.69 20.50 6.39
C TYR A 114 2.46 19.91 5.70
N ILE A 115 2.05 18.68 6.04
CA ILE A 115 0.79 18.07 5.59
C ILE A 115 -0.39 18.95 6.00
N THR A 116 -0.50 19.25 7.30
CA THR A 116 -1.61 20.01 7.86
C THR A 116 -1.75 21.37 7.21
N LYS A 117 -0.64 22.12 7.09
CA LYS A 117 -0.61 23.44 6.47
C LYS A 117 -1.10 23.41 5.02
N ASN A 118 -0.55 22.53 4.18
CA ASN A 118 -0.91 22.49 2.76
C ASN A 118 -2.39 22.14 2.55
N ILE A 119 -2.93 21.21 3.33
CA ILE A 119 -4.34 20.82 3.20
C ILE A 119 -5.26 21.93 3.73
N LEU A 120 -4.93 22.56 4.86
CA LEU A 120 -5.70 23.67 5.41
C LEU A 120 -5.74 24.89 4.47
N GLU A 121 -4.63 25.22 3.82
CA GLU A 121 -4.58 26.30 2.82
C GLU A 121 -5.57 26.03 1.67
N GLU A 122 -5.65 24.81 1.15
CA GLU A 122 -6.60 24.45 0.09
C GLU A 122 -8.05 24.40 0.60
N LEU A 123 -8.28 23.88 1.80
CA LEU A 123 -9.60 23.88 2.43
C LEU A 123 -10.09 25.32 2.71
N GLN A 124 -9.21 26.24 3.10
CA GLN A 124 -9.55 27.66 3.32
C GLN A 124 -10.00 28.33 2.02
N ILE A 125 -9.40 27.99 0.88
CA ILE A 125 -9.84 28.48 -0.44
C ILE A 125 -11.25 27.97 -0.77
N LEU A 126 -11.55 26.69 -0.47
CA LEU A 126 -12.83 26.08 -0.78
C LEU A 126 -13.94 26.43 0.22
N TYR A 127 -13.58 26.61 1.48
CA TYR A 127 -14.48 26.82 2.62
C TYR A 127 -14.05 28.00 3.50
N PRO A 128 -13.93 29.22 2.95
CA PRO A 128 -13.38 30.37 3.67
C PRO A 128 -14.18 30.78 4.90
N GLU A 129 -15.53 30.63 4.84
CA GLU A 129 -16.40 30.98 5.96
C GLU A 129 -16.28 30.02 7.15
N GLN A 130 -15.91 28.75 6.90
CA GLN A 130 -15.83 27.71 7.91
C GLN A 130 -14.48 27.65 8.61
N ILE A 131 -13.41 27.98 7.90
CA ILE A 131 -12.04 27.86 8.40
C ILE A 131 -11.58 29.17 9.00
N GLY A 132 -11.86 30.31 8.37
CA GLY A 132 -11.42 31.63 8.86
C GLY A 132 -9.89 31.74 8.98
N ASP A 133 -9.44 32.71 9.76
CA ASP A 133 -8.00 32.98 10.00
C ASP A 133 -7.47 32.23 11.25
N GLY A 134 -8.19 31.24 11.76
CA GLY A 134 -7.84 30.52 12.98
C GLY A 134 -6.77 29.46 12.76
N ASN A 135 -5.92 29.26 13.78
CA ASN A 135 -4.97 28.15 13.82
C ASN A 135 -5.72 26.85 14.19
N LEU A 136 -6.29 26.17 13.18
CA LEU A 136 -7.08 24.97 13.35
C LEU A 136 -6.23 23.71 13.14
N THR A 137 -6.60 22.63 13.82
CA THR A 137 -6.16 21.29 13.42
C THR A 137 -6.96 20.84 12.19
N LEU A 138 -6.43 19.90 11.44
CA LEU A 138 -7.14 19.36 10.28
C LEU A 138 -8.49 18.71 10.69
N PRO A 139 -8.58 17.89 11.75
CA PRO A 139 -9.86 17.38 12.26
C PRO A 139 -10.88 18.47 12.60
N ASP A 140 -10.45 19.58 13.26
CA ASP A 140 -11.33 20.69 13.58
C ASP A 140 -11.89 21.36 12.33
N ALA A 141 -11.04 21.56 11.30
CA ALA A 141 -11.48 22.12 10.02
C ALA A 141 -12.54 21.25 9.35
N LEU A 142 -12.29 19.93 9.25
CA LEU A 142 -13.24 18.98 8.65
C LEU A 142 -14.57 18.93 9.41
N SER A 143 -14.50 18.92 10.75
CA SER A 143 -15.68 18.94 11.63
C SER A 143 -16.53 20.20 11.42
N ARG A 144 -15.89 21.40 11.34
CA ARG A 144 -16.59 22.68 11.09
C ARG A 144 -17.25 22.71 9.71
N ILE A 145 -16.54 22.26 8.67
CA ILE A 145 -17.10 22.18 7.32
C ILE A 145 -18.32 21.26 7.32
N LYS A 146 -18.21 20.08 7.93
CA LYS A 146 -19.34 19.14 8.05
C LYS A 146 -20.53 19.75 8.78
N ALA A 147 -20.28 20.42 9.90
CA ALA A 147 -21.34 21.02 10.72
C ALA A 147 -22.14 22.10 9.96
N SER A 148 -21.48 22.89 9.11
CA SER A 148 -22.11 24.01 8.39
C SER A 148 -22.67 23.60 7.01
N THR A 149 -22.02 22.67 6.29
CA THR A 149 -22.35 22.33 4.90
C THR A 149 -23.03 20.98 4.74
N GLY A 150 -22.91 20.11 5.75
CA GLY A 150 -23.33 18.71 5.63
C GLY A 150 -22.35 17.81 4.85
N GLN A 151 -21.29 18.38 4.24
CA GLN A 151 -20.34 17.59 3.43
C GLN A 151 -19.47 16.68 4.30
N LYS A 152 -19.26 15.46 3.85
CA LYS A 152 -18.28 14.51 4.39
C LYS A 152 -17.12 14.33 3.42
N PHE A 153 -16.02 13.81 3.91
CA PHE A 153 -14.78 13.66 3.16
C PHE A 153 -14.44 12.20 2.90
N ILE A 154 -13.84 11.94 1.75
CA ILE A 154 -13.07 10.73 1.47
C ILE A 154 -11.60 11.08 1.66
N VAL A 155 -10.90 10.34 2.51
CA VAL A 155 -9.48 10.54 2.78
C VAL A 155 -8.69 9.36 2.21
N ILE A 156 -7.79 9.64 1.28
CA ILE A 156 -6.92 8.65 0.64
C ILE A 156 -5.48 8.98 1.03
N ILE A 157 -4.77 8.02 1.63
CA ILE A 157 -3.38 8.17 2.04
C ILE A 157 -2.54 7.09 1.35
N ASP A 158 -1.68 7.51 0.41
CA ASP A 158 -0.70 6.63 -0.22
C ASP A 158 0.63 6.64 0.56
N GLU A 159 1.30 5.49 0.61
CA GLU A 159 2.56 5.26 1.36
C GLU A 159 2.44 5.70 2.84
N TRP A 160 1.28 5.35 3.49
CA TRP A 160 0.99 5.77 4.86
C TRP A 160 2.09 5.41 5.86
N ASP A 161 2.80 4.31 5.61
CA ASP A 161 3.79 3.70 6.50
C ASP A 161 5.22 4.17 6.25
N VAL A 162 5.44 5.11 5.34
CA VAL A 162 6.80 5.55 4.97
C VAL A 162 7.60 6.06 6.16
N LEU A 163 6.98 6.85 7.05
CA LEU A 163 7.63 7.37 8.25
C LEU A 163 7.95 6.27 9.28
N ILE A 164 7.20 5.18 9.27
CA ILE A 164 7.45 4.02 10.15
C ILE A 164 8.64 3.19 9.64
N ARG A 165 8.89 3.21 8.33
CA ARG A 165 9.95 2.44 7.66
C ARG A 165 11.21 3.27 7.38
N ASP A 166 11.13 4.59 7.48
CA ASP A 166 12.25 5.47 7.13
C ASP A 166 13.24 5.58 8.30
N GLU A 167 14.51 5.24 8.04
CA GLU A 167 15.57 5.29 9.05
C GLU A 167 15.90 6.73 9.50
N SER A 168 15.53 7.75 8.72
CA SER A 168 15.71 9.15 9.09
C SER A 168 14.64 9.65 10.07
N ALA A 169 13.51 8.97 10.13
CA ALA A 169 12.42 9.29 11.07
C ALA A 169 12.74 8.72 12.46
N ASN A 170 13.08 9.60 13.40
CA ASN A 170 13.29 9.19 14.78
C ASN A 170 11.95 8.80 15.46
N LYS A 171 12.02 8.17 16.63
CA LYS A 171 10.82 7.70 17.35
C LYS A 171 9.79 8.80 17.60
N LYS A 172 10.24 10.03 17.88
CA LYS A 172 9.34 11.16 18.12
C LYS A 172 8.53 11.50 16.88
N VAL A 173 9.18 11.56 15.71
CA VAL A 173 8.49 11.80 14.42
C VAL A 173 7.44 10.73 14.14
N GLN A 174 7.79 9.47 14.38
CA GLN A 174 6.85 8.35 14.22
C GLN A 174 5.66 8.48 15.17
N GLU A 175 5.90 8.82 16.44
CA GLU A 175 4.86 9.03 17.44
C GLU A 175 3.96 10.21 17.08
N ASP A 176 4.53 11.35 16.67
CA ASP A 176 3.79 12.54 16.24
C ASP A 176 2.90 12.23 15.02
N TYR A 177 3.42 11.47 14.07
CA TYR A 177 2.65 11.02 12.89
C TYR A 177 1.53 10.06 13.25
N ILE A 178 1.78 9.07 14.10
CA ILE A 178 0.73 8.16 14.59
C ILE A 178 -0.34 8.94 15.37
N ASN A 179 0.05 9.91 16.18
CA ASN A 179 -0.89 10.77 16.90
C ASN A 179 -1.71 11.64 15.94
N PHE A 180 -1.12 12.12 14.85
CA PHE A 180 -1.85 12.81 13.79
C PHE A 180 -2.92 11.89 13.16
N LEU A 181 -2.55 10.65 12.79
CA LEU A 181 -3.50 9.68 12.24
C LEU A 181 -4.60 9.32 13.24
N ARG A 182 -4.26 9.18 14.53
CA ARG A 182 -5.27 8.96 15.59
C ARG A 182 -6.25 10.13 15.69
N GLY A 183 -5.75 11.36 15.65
CA GLY A 183 -6.59 12.54 15.64
C GLY A 183 -7.53 12.60 14.44
N MET A 184 -7.05 12.16 13.28
CA MET A 184 -7.84 12.11 12.05
C MET A 184 -8.92 11.03 12.06
N PHE A 185 -8.66 9.84 12.64
CA PHE A 185 -9.47 8.67 12.37
C PHE A 185 -10.05 7.98 13.61
N LYS A 186 -9.46 8.15 14.81
CA LYS A 186 -9.88 7.38 15.99
C LYS A 186 -11.00 8.07 16.77
N GLY A 187 -11.99 7.28 17.19
CA GLY A 187 -13.12 7.72 18.01
C GLY A 187 -14.37 8.06 17.20
N THR A 188 -15.39 8.59 17.87
CA THR A 188 -16.70 8.84 17.26
C THR A 188 -16.72 10.13 16.41
N GLU A 189 -15.93 11.15 16.73
CA GLU A 189 -15.97 12.41 15.98
C GLU A 189 -15.58 12.28 14.51
N PRO A 190 -14.50 11.55 14.14
CA PRO A 190 -14.14 11.33 12.74
C PRO A 190 -15.26 10.70 11.90
N THR A 191 -16.06 9.81 12.43
CA THR A 191 -17.17 9.17 11.68
C THR A 191 -18.25 10.15 11.21
N LYS A 192 -18.30 11.33 11.81
CA LYS A 192 -19.27 12.38 11.46
C LYS A 192 -18.86 13.12 10.18
N TYR A 193 -17.55 13.28 9.90
CA TYR A 193 -17.04 14.04 8.76
C TYR A 193 -16.25 13.21 7.75
N ILE A 194 -15.85 11.99 8.08
CA ILE A 194 -15.23 11.05 7.15
C ILE A 194 -16.25 9.99 6.76
N GLN A 195 -16.43 9.74 5.47
CA GLN A 195 -17.29 8.67 4.96
C GLN A 195 -16.51 7.53 4.32
N LEU A 196 -15.21 7.72 4.05
CA LEU A 196 -14.26 6.70 3.65
C LEU A 196 -12.86 7.15 4.03
N ALA A 197 -12.07 6.26 4.63
CA ALA A 197 -10.65 6.38 4.74
C ALA A 197 -9.99 5.19 4.03
N TYR A 198 -9.11 5.44 3.06
CA TYR A 198 -8.38 4.42 2.35
C TYR A 198 -6.88 4.67 2.47
N LEU A 199 -6.21 3.85 3.27
CA LEU A 199 -4.76 3.88 3.45
C LEU A 199 -4.12 2.80 2.59
N THR A 200 -3.00 3.12 1.94
CA THR A 200 -2.20 2.12 1.25
C THR A 200 -0.72 2.29 1.57
N GLY A 201 -0.04 1.18 1.78
CA GLY A 201 1.36 1.12 2.19
C GLY A 201 1.95 -0.28 1.98
N ILE A 202 3.10 -0.53 2.56
CA ILE A 202 3.73 -1.85 2.56
C ILE A 202 3.36 -2.60 3.84
N LEU A 203 3.48 -1.93 4.99
CA LEU A 203 3.18 -2.52 6.28
C LEU A 203 1.70 -2.40 6.62
N PRO A 204 1.15 -3.40 7.33
CA PRO A 204 -0.08 -3.24 8.09
C PRO A 204 0.07 -2.16 9.15
N ILE A 205 -1.04 -1.76 9.76
CA ILE A 205 -1.02 -0.72 10.79
C ILE A 205 -0.18 -1.18 11.98
N LYS A 206 0.69 -0.25 12.47
CA LYS A 206 1.54 -0.50 13.62
C LYS A 206 0.72 -0.97 14.83
N ARG A 207 1.19 -2.03 15.47
CA ARG A 207 0.65 -2.52 16.74
C ARG A 207 1.39 -1.89 17.91
N GLU A 208 0.67 -1.62 18.97
CA GLU A 208 1.21 -1.24 20.26
C GLU A 208 0.85 -2.34 21.26
N LYS A 209 1.78 -3.23 21.53
CA LYS A 209 1.58 -4.48 22.24
C LYS A 209 0.61 -5.41 21.47
N THR A 210 -0.64 -5.53 21.94
CA THR A 210 -1.67 -6.40 21.33
C THR A 210 -2.71 -5.64 20.52
N GLU A 211 -2.68 -4.31 20.52
CA GLU A 211 -3.69 -3.48 19.85
C GLU A 211 -3.10 -2.71 18.68
N SER A 212 -3.86 -2.59 17.59
CA SER A 212 -3.52 -1.70 16.50
C SER A 212 -3.57 -0.23 16.92
N ALA A 213 -2.63 0.58 16.47
CA ALA A 213 -2.63 2.03 16.70
C ALA A 213 -3.91 2.71 16.17
N LEU A 214 -4.50 2.13 15.11
CA LEU A 214 -5.75 2.54 14.47
C LEU A 214 -6.69 1.32 14.39
N ASN A 215 -7.22 0.89 15.52
CA ASN A 215 -8.02 -0.34 15.66
C ASN A 215 -9.42 -0.29 15.01
N ASN A 216 -9.74 0.79 14.33
CA ASN A 216 -10.98 0.97 13.58
C ASN A 216 -10.81 0.80 12.06
N PHE A 217 -9.64 0.37 11.62
CA PHE A 217 -9.39 0.03 10.22
C PHE A 217 -9.48 -1.47 9.99
N ASP A 218 -10.15 -1.85 8.90
CA ASP A 218 -10.07 -3.17 8.34
C ASP A 218 -8.78 -3.29 7.53
N GLU A 219 -7.95 -4.27 7.89
CA GLU A 219 -6.62 -4.44 7.32
C GLU A 219 -6.59 -5.58 6.31
N TYR A 220 -6.21 -5.25 5.07
CA TYR A 220 -6.02 -6.19 3.97
C TYR A 220 -4.54 -6.30 3.65
N THR A 221 -3.92 -7.43 3.97
CA THR A 221 -2.46 -7.57 4.00
C THR A 221 -1.94 -8.71 3.11
N MET A 222 -0.65 -9.00 3.18
CA MET A 222 -0.04 -10.19 2.56
C MET A 222 -0.33 -11.47 3.35
N LEU A 223 -0.78 -11.35 4.60
CA LEU A 223 -1.15 -12.47 5.46
C LEU A 223 -2.67 -12.75 5.43
N ASP A 224 -3.46 -11.71 5.18
CA ASP A 224 -4.92 -11.77 5.15
C ASP A 224 -5.41 -10.69 4.17
N ALA A 225 -5.78 -11.10 2.97
CA ALA A 225 -6.16 -10.20 1.89
C ALA A 225 -7.67 -10.14 1.64
N GLN A 226 -8.40 -11.13 2.12
CA GLN A 226 -9.85 -11.25 2.04
C GLN A 226 -10.37 -10.95 0.62
N GLU A 227 -11.53 -10.32 0.49
CA GLU A 227 -12.16 -9.99 -0.79
C GLU A 227 -11.38 -8.99 -1.64
N LEU A 228 -10.36 -8.32 -1.09
CA LEU A 228 -9.50 -7.40 -1.85
C LEU A 228 -8.30 -8.07 -2.52
N ALA A 229 -8.12 -9.38 -2.34
CA ALA A 229 -7.03 -10.16 -2.93
C ALA A 229 -6.83 -9.90 -4.46
N PRO A 230 -7.88 -9.92 -5.32
CA PRO A 230 -7.70 -9.83 -6.77
C PRO A 230 -7.42 -8.41 -7.28
N TYR A 231 -7.57 -7.38 -6.46
CA TYR A 231 -7.59 -5.99 -6.95
C TYR A 231 -6.25 -5.27 -6.89
N ILE A 232 -5.27 -5.77 -6.12
CA ILE A 232 -3.92 -5.18 -6.08
C ILE A 232 -2.88 -6.26 -6.38
N GLY A 233 -2.17 -6.10 -7.47
CA GLY A 233 -1.37 -7.10 -8.15
C GLY A 233 -2.09 -7.63 -9.38
N PHE A 234 -1.50 -8.56 -10.12
CA PHE A 234 -2.13 -9.23 -11.26
C PHE A 234 -2.53 -10.65 -10.88
N THR A 235 -3.77 -11.02 -11.15
CA THR A 235 -4.25 -12.39 -10.96
C THR A 235 -3.68 -13.34 -12.02
N GLU A 236 -3.70 -14.64 -11.74
CA GLU A 236 -3.23 -15.65 -12.70
C GLU A 236 -3.95 -15.55 -14.05
N ASN A 237 -5.26 -15.30 -14.05
CA ASN A 237 -6.03 -15.15 -15.28
C ASN A 237 -5.61 -13.95 -16.11
N GLU A 238 -5.37 -12.81 -15.48
CA GLU A 238 -4.86 -11.61 -16.16
C GLU A 238 -3.47 -11.84 -16.75
N VAL A 239 -2.61 -12.54 -16.02
CA VAL A 239 -1.27 -12.90 -16.52
C VAL A 239 -1.36 -13.88 -17.70
N LYS A 240 -2.28 -14.86 -17.67
CA LYS A 240 -2.53 -15.75 -18.80
C LYS A 240 -2.96 -14.98 -20.06
N GLU A 241 -3.85 -14.01 -19.92
CA GLU A 241 -4.27 -13.16 -21.05
C GLU A 241 -3.11 -12.31 -21.59
N LEU A 242 -2.28 -11.74 -20.72
CA LEU A 242 -1.06 -11.03 -21.13
C LEU A 242 -0.08 -11.96 -21.85
N CYS A 243 0.11 -13.18 -21.37
CA CYS A 243 0.96 -14.18 -22.01
C CYS A 243 0.49 -14.49 -23.44
N LYS A 244 -0.81 -14.67 -23.64
CA LYS A 244 -1.41 -14.87 -24.99
C LYS A 244 -1.14 -13.65 -25.86
N LYS A 245 -1.43 -12.44 -25.39
CA LYS A 245 -1.29 -11.18 -26.13
C LYS A 245 0.16 -10.91 -26.57
N TYR A 246 1.13 -11.18 -25.69
CA TYR A 246 2.54 -10.91 -25.93
C TYR A 246 3.35 -12.13 -26.35
N ASN A 247 2.70 -13.26 -26.64
CA ASN A 247 3.32 -14.52 -27.03
C ASN A 247 4.45 -14.95 -26.08
N ARG A 248 4.10 -15.09 -24.78
CA ARG A 248 4.99 -15.57 -23.72
C ARG A 248 4.52 -16.93 -23.21
N ASP A 249 5.47 -17.79 -22.85
CA ASP A 249 5.20 -19.07 -22.22
C ASP A 249 4.72 -18.85 -20.79
N PHE A 250 3.46 -19.21 -20.50
CA PHE A 250 2.85 -19.01 -19.19
C PHE A 250 3.56 -19.80 -18.09
N GLU A 251 3.99 -21.05 -18.35
CA GLU A 251 4.65 -21.89 -17.35
C GLU A 251 6.01 -21.29 -16.94
N GLN A 252 6.72 -20.67 -17.89
CA GLN A 252 7.93 -19.92 -17.56
C GLN A 252 7.62 -18.65 -16.77
N VAL A 253 6.55 -17.91 -17.11
CA VAL A 253 6.12 -16.72 -16.35
C VAL A 253 5.76 -17.11 -14.94
N LYS A 254 5.01 -18.19 -14.77
CA LYS A 254 4.64 -18.75 -13.47
C LYS A 254 5.87 -19.07 -12.63
N ARG A 255 6.81 -19.82 -13.17
CA ARG A 255 8.06 -20.17 -12.47
C ARG A 255 8.85 -18.93 -12.00
N TRP A 256 8.85 -17.87 -12.81
CA TRP A 256 9.67 -16.70 -12.53
C TRP A 256 9.01 -15.66 -11.60
N TYR A 257 7.69 -15.52 -11.63
CA TYR A 257 7.03 -14.35 -11.03
C TYR A 257 5.77 -14.66 -10.20
N ASP A 258 5.35 -15.93 -10.10
CA ASP A 258 4.23 -16.38 -9.26
C ASP A 258 4.63 -16.51 -7.78
N GLY A 259 3.73 -17.04 -6.97
CA GLY A 259 3.99 -17.55 -5.62
C GLY A 259 3.46 -16.67 -4.47
N TYR A 260 2.57 -15.74 -4.76
CA TYR A 260 1.81 -15.04 -3.72
C TYR A 260 0.36 -15.55 -3.75
N LEU A 261 0.07 -16.55 -2.93
CA LEU A 261 -1.30 -17.02 -2.73
C LEU A 261 -1.96 -16.11 -1.69
N LEU A 262 -2.93 -15.32 -2.13
CA LEU A 262 -3.74 -14.46 -1.28
C LEU A 262 -5.16 -14.99 -1.31
N GLU A 263 -5.63 -15.56 -0.25
CA GLU A 263 -6.84 -16.38 -0.20
C GLU A 263 -6.78 -17.51 -1.28
N GLU A 264 -7.71 -17.53 -2.21
CA GLU A 264 -7.74 -18.47 -3.34
C GLU A 264 -7.05 -17.92 -4.61
N GLU A 265 -6.53 -16.67 -4.57
CA GLU A 265 -5.99 -15.98 -5.73
C GLU A 265 -4.46 -16.09 -5.82
N GLN A 266 -3.96 -16.60 -6.94
CA GLN A 266 -2.55 -16.47 -7.30
C GLN A 266 -2.29 -15.05 -7.82
N VAL A 267 -1.47 -14.29 -7.11
CA VAL A 267 -1.18 -12.89 -7.40
C VAL A 267 0.28 -12.70 -7.79
N TYR A 268 0.50 -11.94 -8.86
CA TYR A 268 1.81 -11.66 -9.45
C TYR A 268 2.19 -10.20 -9.26
N ASN A 269 3.50 -9.93 -9.15
CA ASN A 269 4.00 -8.55 -9.15
C ASN A 269 3.81 -7.91 -10.54
N PRO A 270 2.98 -6.86 -10.69
CA PRO A 270 2.71 -6.21 -11.97
C PRO A 270 3.96 -5.72 -12.67
N LYS A 271 4.91 -5.13 -11.93
CA LYS A 271 6.13 -4.57 -12.53
C LYS A 271 7.00 -5.63 -13.18
N ALA A 272 7.14 -6.79 -12.57
CA ALA A 272 7.90 -7.90 -13.11
C ALA A 272 7.23 -8.45 -14.39
N VAL A 273 5.91 -8.69 -14.31
CA VAL A 273 5.13 -9.18 -15.45
C VAL A 273 5.16 -8.20 -16.62
N VAL A 274 4.83 -6.92 -16.40
CA VAL A 274 4.86 -5.88 -17.45
C VAL A 274 6.25 -5.78 -18.07
N SER A 275 7.31 -5.77 -17.23
CA SER A 275 8.68 -5.69 -17.73
C SER A 275 9.06 -6.90 -18.61
N LEU A 276 8.61 -8.10 -18.25
CA LEU A 276 8.80 -9.29 -19.09
C LEU A 276 8.03 -9.15 -20.41
N MET A 277 6.74 -8.78 -20.36
CA MET A 277 5.93 -8.65 -21.58
C MET A 277 6.60 -7.72 -22.58
N MET A 278 7.04 -6.56 -22.12
CA MET A 278 7.68 -5.51 -22.93
C MET A 278 9.08 -5.90 -23.42
N LYS A 279 9.91 -6.50 -22.57
CA LYS A 279 11.34 -6.73 -22.86
C LYS A 279 11.63 -8.15 -23.36
N GLY A 280 10.75 -9.11 -23.12
CA GLY A 280 10.89 -10.51 -23.54
C GLY A 280 12.02 -11.30 -22.87
N LYS A 281 12.58 -10.80 -21.76
CA LYS A 281 13.71 -11.44 -21.07
C LYS A 281 13.31 -11.87 -19.66
N TYR A 282 13.46 -13.15 -19.37
CA TYR A 282 13.33 -13.69 -18.01
C TYR A 282 14.54 -13.33 -17.19
N LYS A 283 14.37 -12.45 -16.21
CA LYS A 283 15.38 -12.01 -15.26
C LYS A 283 14.72 -11.39 -14.03
N SER A 284 15.48 -11.14 -12.97
CA SER A 284 14.97 -10.32 -11.89
C SER A 284 14.78 -8.86 -12.35
N TYR A 285 13.57 -8.35 -12.14
CA TYR A 285 13.20 -6.93 -12.25
C TYR A 285 13.03 -6.30 -10.86
N TRP A 286 13.15 -7.12 -9.82
CA TRP A 286 13.07 -6.68 -8.42
C TRP A 286 14.28 -5.85 -8.00
N SER A 287 15.48 -6.26 -8.42
CA SER A 287 16.76 -5.63 -8.08
C SER A 287 16.97 -4.22 -8.60
N ASP A 288 16.21 -3.80 -9.61
CA ASP A 288 16.27 -2.43 -10.13
C ASP A 288 15.85 -1.35 -9.09
N THR A 289 15.60 -1.73 -7.81
CA THR A 289 14.94 -0.91 -6.78
C THR A 289 15.66 -0.73 -5.45
N GLY A 290 16.91 -1.11 -5.34
CA GLY A 290 17.67 -0.92 -4.10
C GLY A 290 17.35 -1.91 -2.96
N SER A 291 16.75 -3.05 -3.29
CA SER A 291 16.39 -4.13 -2.37
C SER A 291 17.51 -4.59 -1.43
N TYR A 292 18.75 -4.55 -1.91
CA TYR A 292 19.93 -4.90 -1.13
C TYR A 292 20.07 -4.11 0.17
N LYS A 293 19.75 -2.81 0.14
CA LYS A 293 19.91 -1.93 1.30
C LYS A 293 18.95 -2.30 2.44
N VAL A 294 17.80 -2.89 2.11
CA VAL A 294 16.79 -3.26 3.11
C VAL A 294 17.06 -4.65 3.68
N ILE A 295 17.42 -5.64 2.83
CA ILE A 295 17.51 -7.05 3.27
C ILE A 295 18.82 -7.35 3.98
N VAL A 296 19.94 -6.81 3.52
CA VAL A 296 21.26 -7.12 4.10
C VAL A 296 21.31 -6.79 5.61
N PRO A 297 20.85 -5.61 6.07
CA PRO A 297 20.79 -5.34 7.50
C PRO A 297 19.92 -6.34 8.26
N LEU A 298 18.77 -6.73 7.72
CA LEU A 298 17.85 -7.69 8.36
C LEU A 298 18.47 -9.07 8.54
N ILE A 299 19.15 -9.59 7.51
CA ILE A 299 19.84 -10.88 7.59
C ILE A 299 21.04 -10.81 8.55
N ASN A 300 21.71 -9.66 8.59
CA ASN A 300 22.86 -9.43 9.49
C ASN A 300 22.47 -9.20 10.95
N MET A 301 21.19 -9.02 11.30
CA MET A 301 20.72 -9.01 12.70
C MET A 301 21.03 -10.31 13.42
N ASP A 302 21.28 -11.38 12.67
CA ASP A 302 21.78 -12.67 13.14
C ASP A 302 20.98 -13.29 14.28
N PHE A 303 19.65 -13.08 14.26
CA PHE A 303 18.76 -13.78 15.19
C PHE A 303 18.90 -15.30 15.03
N ASP A 304 18.92 -16.00 16.16
CA ASP A 304 19.12 -17.45 16.18
C ASP A 304 18.18 -18.18 15.23
N GLY A 305 18.77 -18.94 14.29
CA GLY A 305 18.06 -19.69 13.27
C GLY A 305 17.63 -18.90 12.03
N LEU A 306 17.81 -17.58 11.94
CA LEU A 306 17.38 -16.77 10.79
C LEU A 306 18.13 -17.16 9.50
N LYS A 307 19.46 -17.21 9.55
CA LYS A 307 20.28 -17.60 8.38
C LYS A 307 19.97 -19.02 7.92
N THR A 308 19.80 -19.94 8.89
CA THR A 308 19.43 -21.33 8.62
C THR A 308 18.09 -21.41 7.90
N ALA A 309 17.06 -20.69 8.39
CA ALA A 309 15.73 -20.65 7.75
C ALA A 309 15.79 -20.15 6.30
N ILE A 310 16.57 -19.09 6.02
CA ILE A 310 16.73 -18.57 4.66
C ILE A 310 17.45 -19.57 3.75
N ILE A 311 18.48 -20.27 4.26
CA ILE A 311 19.20 -21.30 3.49
C ILE A 311 18.28 -22.51 3.19
N GLU A 312 17.47 -22.93 4.17
CA GLU A 312 16.48 -23.98 3.97
C GLU A 312 15.47 -23.60 2.89
N MET A 313 14.94 -22.37 2.92
CA MET A 313 14.02 -21.88 1.88
C MET A 313 14.71 -21.74 0.50
N LEU A 314 15.98 -21.37 0.44
CA LEU A 314 16.77 -21.37 -0.80
C LEU A 314 16.96 -22.78 -1.37
N SER A 315 17.00 -23.79 -0.51
CA SER A 315 17.06 -25.21 -0.94
C SER A 315 15.71 -25.76 -1.40
N GLY A 316 14.61 -24.99 -1.26
CA GLY A 316 13.27 -25.35 -1.72
C GLY A 316 12.32 -25.87 -0.63
N THR A 317 12.72 -25.83 0.64
CA THR A 317 11.85 -26.17 1.77
C THR A 317 11.07 -24.95 2.26
N SER A 318 9.96 -25.18 2.96
CA SER A 318 9.22 -24.12 3.65
C SER A 318 9.57 -24.12 5.14
N VAL A 319 9.49 -23.00 5.80
CA VAL A 319 9.83 -22.83 7.22
C VAL A 319 8.63 -22.31 7.98
N LYS A 320 8.36 -22.89 9.17
CA LYS A 320 7.28 -22.41 10.03
C LYS A 320 7.61 -21.03 10.59
N VAL A 321 6.63 -20.12 10.57
CA VAL A 321 6.75 -18.73 11.03
C VAL A 321 5.56 -18.35 11.90
N GLU A 322 5.84 -17.87 13.12
CA GLU A 322 4.83 -17.27 13.99
C GLU A 322 4.71 -15.77 13.67
N THR A 323 3.61 -15.39 13.01
CA THR A 323 3.44 -14.02 12.50
C THR A 323 2.84 -13.04 13.51
N SER A 324 2.33 -13.51 14.64
CA SER A 324 1.61 -12.68 15.62
C SER A 324 2.54 -11.79 16.47
N SER A 325 3.81 -12.15 16.60
CA SER A 325 4.80 -11.41 17.39
C SER A 325 5.24 -10.09 16.75
N PHE A 326 5.17 -9.98 15.43
CA PHE A 326 5.60 -8.78 14.71
C PHE A 326 4.63 -7.62 14.92
N GLU A 327 5.13 -6.49 15.44
CA GLU A 327 4.34 -5.29 15.75
C GLU A 327 4.15 -4.35 14.54
N ASN A 328 4.46 -4.81 13.32
CA ASN A 328 4.42 -4.01 12.09
C ASN A 328 5.31 -2.75 12.14
N ASP A 329 6.43 -2.84 12.85
CA ASP A 329 7.40 -1.78 13.04
C ASP A 329 8.82 -2.33 12.93
N THR A 330 9.65 -1.71 12.11
CA THR A 330 11.05 -2.14 11.90
C THR A 330 11.93 -1.96 13.15
N SER A 331 11.54 -1.09 14.07
CA SER A 331 12.25 -0.86 15.33
C SER A 331 11.96 -1.90 16.41
N SER A 332 10.93 -2.75 16.19
CA SER A 332 10.44 -3.77 17.16
C SER A 332 10.88 -5.19 16.80
N LEU A 333 11.76 -5.38 15.82
CA LEU A 333 12.27 -6.70 15.44
C LEU A 333 13.10 -7.30 16.58
N THR A 334 12.65 -8.41 17.15
CA THR A 334 13.27 -9.05 18.33
C THR A 334 13.67 -10.49 18.10
N CYS A 335 13.14 -11.14 17.08
CA CYS A 335 13.39 -12.54 16.79
C CYS A 335 13.39 -12.85 15.28
N LYS A 336 13.74 -14.08 14.94
CA LYS A 336 13.72 -14.62 13.57
C LYS A 336 12.35 -14.45 12.92
N ASP A 337 11.29 -14.74 13.64
CA ASP A 337 9.93 -14.77 13.09
C ASP A 337 9.41 -13.36 12.76
N ASP A 338 9.81 -12.34 13.53
CA ASP A 338 9.53 -10.94 13.20
C ASP A 338 10.18 -10.55 11.86
N VAL A 339 11.44 -10.92 11.64
CA VAL A 339 12.15 -10.64 10.40
C VAL A 339 11.51 -11.39 9.22
N LEU A 340 11.16 -12.66 9.40
CA LEU A 340 10.50 -13.44 8.34
C LEU A 340 9.13 -12.87 8.01
N THR A 341 8.34 -12.46 9.00
CA THR A 341 7.05 -11.79 8.81
C THR A 341 7.21 -10.47 8.07
N TYR A 342 8.21 -9.69 8.45
CA TYR A 342 8.52 -8.44 7.71
C TYR A 342 8.89 -8.73 6.25
N LEU A 343 9.69 -9.78 5.99
CA LEU A 343 10.04 -10.19 4.62
C LEU A 343 8.81 -10.66 3.81
N ILE A 344 7.78 -11.23 4.45
CA ILE A 344 6.50 -11.55 3.81
C ILE A 344 5.81 -10.24 3.36
N HIS A 345 5.67 -9.25 4.24
CA HIS A 345 5.07 -7.97 3.89
C HIS A 345 5.86 -7.20 2.81
N LEU A 346 7.18 -7.35 2.79
CA LEU A 346 8.03 -6.77 1.74
C LEU A 346 7.92 -7.54 0.40
N GLY A 347 7.33 -8.74 0.38
CA GLY A 347 7.20 -9.59 -0.80
C GLY A 347 8.44 -10.41 -1.15
N TYR A 348 9.37 -10.59 -0.21
CA TYR A 348 10.50 -11.51 -0.39
C TYR A 348 10.17 -12.95 -0.02
N LEU A 349 9.10 -13.15 0.73
CA LEU A 349 8.59 -14.47 1.06
C LEU A 349 7.12 -14.57 0.67
N GLY A 350 6.72 -15.76 0.20
CA GLY A 350 5.34 -16.18 0.17
C GLY A 350 4.96 -16.80 1.51
N TYR A 351 3.67 -16.87 1.81
CA TYR A 351 3.15 -17.44 3.04
C TYR A 351 1.95 -18.32 2.77
N ASP A 352 1.96 -19.52 3.32
CA ASP A 352 0.83 -20.44 3.33
C ASP A 352 0.14 -20.31 4.69
N GLN A 353 -1.00 -19.63 4.72
CA GLN A 353 -1.72 -19.30 5.93
C GLN A 353 -2.26 -20.54 6.65
N GLU A 354 -2.71 -21.56 5.91
CA GLU A 354 -3.24 -22.79 6.52
C GLU A 354 -2.15 -23.59 7.24
N LYS A 355 -0.93 -23.59 6.68
CA LYS A 355 0.20 -24.35 7.25
C LYS A 355 1.10 -23.50 8.14
N GLU A 356 0.90 -22.20 8.19
CA GLU A 356 1.79 -21.23 8.85
C GLU A 356 3.23 -21.33 8.37
N MET A 357 3.43 -21.47 7.04
CA MET A 357 4.73 -21.72 6.44
C MET A 357 5.14 -20.61 5.47
N ALA A 358 6.33 -20.05 5.68
CA ALA A 358 6.96 -19.15 4.73
C ALA A 358 7.84 -19.92 3.73
N PHE A 359 7.92 -19.41 2.52
CA PHE A 359 8.73 -20.00 1.44
C PHE A 359 9.20 -18.93 0.45
N ILE A 360 10.19 -19.25 -0.38
CA ILE A 360 10.60 -18.38 -1.48
C ILE A 360 9.61 -18.54 -2.64
N PRO A 361 8.90 -17.45 -3.03
CA PRO A 361 7.77 -17.56 -3.92
C PRO A 361 8.14 -17.98 -5.36
N ASN A 362 9.28 -17.52 -5.87
CA ASN A 362 9.61 -17.68 -7.29
C ASN A 362 11.10 -17.55 -7.58
N GLU A 363 11.48 -17.78 -8.85
CA GLU A 363 12.86 -17.73 -9.30
C GLU A 363 13.47 -16.31 -9.22
N GLU A 364 12.66 -15.26 -9.44
CA GLU A 364 13.11 -13.88 -9.30
C GLU A 364 13.64 -13.60 -7.89
N ILE A 365 12.84 -13.92 -6.88
CA ILE A 365 13.18 -13.71 -5.47
C ILE A 365 14.27 -14.66 -5.02
N ARG A 366 14.28 -15.92 -5.51
CA ARG A 366 15.36 -16.88 -5.23
C ARG A 366 16.71 -16.33 -5.63
N GLN A 367 16.80 -15.71 -6.81
CA GLN A 367 18.04 -15.10 -7.27
C GLN A 367 18.46 -13.88 -6.41
N GLU A 368 17.49 -13.05 -5.99
CA GLU A 368 17.78 -11.90 -5.14
C GLU A 368 18.30 -12.32 -3.76
N LEU A 369 17.59 -13.22 -3.06
CA LEU A 369 18.02 -13.73 -1.76
C LEU A 369 19.33 -14.49 -1.84
N GLY A 370 19.55 -15.27 -2.90
CA GLY A 370 20.80 -15.98 -3.14
C GLY A 370 22.03 -15.05 -3.29
N LYS A 371 21.85 -13.87 -3.91
CA LYS A 371 22.91 -12.85 -3.99
C LYS A 371 23.19 -12.23 -2.60
N VAL A 372 22.14 -11.95 -1.83
CA VAL A 372 22.27 -11.37 -0.48
C VAL A 372 23.01 -12.31 0.45
N VAL A 373 22.62 -13.59 0.49
CA VAL A 373 23.29 -14.60 1.33
C VAL A 373 24.77 -14.75 0.95
N LYS A 374 25.07 -14.80 -0.34
CA LYS A 374 26.47 -14.82 -0.79
C LYS A 374 27.25 -13.60 -0.30
N PHE A 375 26.66 -12.40 -0.39
CA PHE A 375 27.29 -11.18 0.07
C PHE A 375 27.57 -11.21 1.58
N CYS A 376 26.61 -11.65 2.41
CA CYS A 376 26.77 -11.79 3.85
C CYS A 376 27.90 -12.77 4.20
N ILE A 377 27.95 -13.94 3.58
CA ILE A 377 29.00 -14.95 3.80
C ILE A 377 30.38 -14.40 3.42
N TYR A 378 30.51 -13.70 2.29
CA TYR A 378 31.80 -13.13 1.87
C TYR A 378 32.26 -11.96 2.72
N SER A 379 31.35 -11.21 3.33
CA SER A 379 31.71 -10.12 4.26
C SER A 379 32.23 -10.66 5.59
N GLU A 380 31.69 -11.77 6.08
CA GLU A 380 32.20 -12.44 7.29
C GLU A 380 33.55 -13.10 7.11
N ALA A 381 33.84 -13.61 5.91
CA ALA A 381 35.14 -14.25 5.61
C ALA A 381 36.29 -13.25 5.42
N ARG A 382 36.02 -11.94 5.44
CA ARG A 382 37.05 -10.86 5.30
C ARG A 382 37.41 -10.18 6.62
N ILE A 383 36.81 -10.59 7.73
CA ILE A 383 37.15 -10.18 9.09
C ILE A 383 38.00 -11.28 9.75
#